data_9f4b566b2ab7f87ff26f05793a27c455
#
_entry.id   9f4b566b2ab7f87ff26f05793a27c455
#
_cell.length_a   1.000
_cell.length_b   1.000
_cell.length_c   1.000
_cell.angle_alpha   90.00
_cell.angle_beta   90.00
_cell.angle_gamma   90.00
#
_symmetry.space_group_name_H-M   'P 1'
#
loop_
_entity.id
_entity.type
_entity.pdbx_description
1 polymer ?
#
loop_
_entity_poly.entity_id
_entity_poly.type
_entity_poly.pdbx_seq_one_letter_code
_entity_poly.pdbx_strand_id
1 'polypeptide(L)' 'MRLIKVTPLKGNTPIYINVDMIGHFYEVEETRSYGTVDKPKHSRIGVTTHNNGGFEVKESEKELITLIQVSKHKDF' A
#
# COMPACT_ATOMS: atom_id res chain seq x y z
N MET A 1 12.80 12.48 -6.93
CA MET A 1 12.01 11.72 -5.95
C MET A 1 10.97 10.88 -6.67
N ARG A 2 10.88 9.60 -6.34
CA ARG A 2 9.88 8.71 -6.93
C ARG A 2 8.75 8.50 -5.94
N LEU A 3 7.56 8.94 -6.33
CA LEU A 3 6.35 8.82 -5.50
C LEU A 3 5.35 7.90 -6.17
N ILE A 4 4.64 7.14 -5.34
CA ILE A 4 3.46 6.41 -5.78
C ILE A 4 2.26 6.90 -4.98
N LYS A 5 1.11 6.92 -5.65
CA LYS A 5 -0.16 7.33 -5.06
C LYS A 5 -0.93 6.08 -4.67
N VAL A 6 -1.28 5.97 -3.40
CA VAL A 6 -2.05 4.84 -2.89
C VAL A 6 -3.24 5.33 -2.10
N THR A 7 -4.23 4.45 -1.95
CA THR A 7 -5.47 4.78 -1.24
C THR A 7 -5.49 4.03 0.08
N PRO A 8 -5.55 4.72 1.23
CA PRO A 8 -5.64 4.06 2.53
C PRO A 8 -6.86 3.14 2.60
N LEU A 9 -6.72 2.02 3.30
CA LEU A 9 -7.82 1.07 3.48
C LEU A 9 -9.00 1.74 4.16
N LYS A 10 -8.73 2.59 5.13
CA LYS A 10 -9.74 3.38 5.82
C LYS A 10 -9.68 4.81 5.30
N GLY A 11 -10.72 5.23 4.60
CA GLY A 11 -10.80 6.57 4.07
C GLY A 11 -10.66 6.61 2.56
N ASN A 12 -10.83 7.80 1.99
CA ASN A 12 -10.83 8.00 0.55
C ASN A 12 -9.77 9.00 0.09
N THR A 13 -9.00 9.56 1.02
CA THR A 13 -7.97 10.54 0.67
C THR A 13 -6.68 9.80 0.30
N PRO A 14 -6.23 9.91 -0.96
CA PRO A 14 -5.00 9.23 -1.35
C PRO A 14 -3.78 9.81 -0.64
N ILE A 15 -2.77 8.97 -0.45
CA ILE A 15 -1.50 9.38 0.10
C ILE A 15 -0.39 9.09 -0.90
N TYR A 16 0.70 9.84 -0.79
CA TYR A 16 1.87 9.65 -1.64
C TYR A 16 3.00 9.08 -0.81
N ILE A 17 3.61 8.00 -1.30
CA ILE A 17 4.70 7.34 -0.60
C ILE A 17 5.95 7.39 -1.46
N ASN A 18 7.07 7.78 -0.85
CA ASN A 18 8.37 7.72 -1.51
C ASN A 18 8.77 6.25 -1.67
N VAL A 19 8.96 5.81 -2.90
CA VAL A 19 9.31 4.43 -3.21
C VAL A 19 10.58 3.99 -2.48
N ASP A 20 11.53 4.89 -2.31
CA ASP A 20 12.80 4.58 -1.64
C ASP A 20 12.63 4.29 -0.15
N MET A 21 11.49 4.64 0.43
CA MET A 21 11.17 4.39 1.84
C MET A 21 10.45 3.07 2.05
N ILE A 22 10.07 2.39 0.98
CA ILE A 22 9.36 1.11 1.07
C ILE A 22 10.37 0.01 1.37
N GLY A 23 10.23 -0.62 2.54
CA GLY A 23 11.06 -1.74 2.92
C GLY A 23 10.53 -3.06 2.36
N HIS A 24 9.21 -3.20 2.39
CA HIS A 24 8.54 -4.40 1.87
C HIS A 24 7.06 -4.10 1.69
N PHE A 25 6.38 -4.96 0.96
CA PHE A 25 4.93 -4.94 0.89
C PHE A 25 4.41 -6.34 0.60
N TYR A 26 3.19 -6.60 1.02
CA TYR A 26 2.56 -7.90 0.80
C TYR A 26 1.05 -7.76 0.82
N GLU A 27 0.38 -8.74 0.25
CA GLU A 27 -1.07 -8.79 0.20
C GLU A 27 -1.60 -9.50 1.44
N VAL A 28 -2.70 -8.95 1.99
CA VAL A 28 -3.39 -9.51 3.15
C VAL A 28 -4.74 -10.02 2.69
N GLU A 29 -5.01 -11.27 2.99
CA GLU A 29 -6.28 -11.89 2.62
C GLU A 29 -7.45 -11.28 3.39
N GLU A 30 -8.63 -11.41 2.81
CA GLU A 30 -9.87 -10.98 3.43
C GLU A 30 -10.07 -11.69 4.78
N THR A 31 -10.44 -10.92 5.80
CA THR A 31 -10.77 -11.46 7.12
C THR A 31 -12.29 -11.37 7.34
N ARG A 32 -12.85 -12.40 7.96
CA ARG A 32 -14.27 -12.48 8.25
C ARG A 32 -14.53 -12.82 9.71
N SER A 33 -15.59 -12.23 10.26
CA SER A 33 -16.09 -12.54 11.61
C SER A 33 -17.58 -12.73 11.52
N TYR A 34 -18.06 -13.86 12.02
CA TYR A 34 -19.51 -14.16 12.04
C TYR A 34 -20.18 -14.03 10.68
N GLY A 35 -19.46 -14.44 9.62
CA GLY A 35 -20.01 -14.38 8.27
C GLY A 35 -19.95 -13.01 7.62
N THR A 36 -19.46 -11.99 8.31
CA THR A 36 -19.28 -10.64 7.77
C THR A 36 -17.82 -10.35 7.48
N VAL A 37 -17.57 -9.54 6.46
CA VAL A 37 -16.22 -9.12 6.11
C VAL A 37 -15.77 -8.04 7.08
N ASP A 38 -14.74 -8.33 7.89
CA ASP A 38 -14.11 -7.35 8.76
C ASP A 38 -13.19 -6.43 7.98
N LYS A 39 -12.29 -7.04 7.20
CA LYS A 39 -11.39 -6.31 6.31
C LYS A 39 -11.38 -6.99 4.95
N PRO A 40 -11.56 -6.24 3.86
CA PRO A 40 -11.43 -6.81 2.53
C PRO A 40 -9.98 -7.15 2.24
N LYS A 41 -9.75 -7.88 1.16
CA LYS A 41 -8.40 -8.14 0.67
C LYS A 41 -7.73 -6.81 0.37
N HIS A 42 -6.52 -6.63 0.88
CA HIS A 42 -5.79 -5.37 0.76
C HIS A 42 -4.29 -5.65 0.81
N SER A 43 -3.49 -4.61 0.72
CA SER A 43 -2.04 -4.75 0.84
C SER A 43 -1.53 -3.94 2.03
N ARG A 44 -0.40 -4.38 2.58
CA ARG A 44 0.29 -3.66 3.62
C ARG A 44 1.68 -3.30 3.14
N ILE A 45 2.02 -2.03 3.30
CA ILE A 45 3.32 -1.48 2.91
C ILE A 45 4.10 -1.14 4.18
N GLY A 46 5.28 -1.74 4.33
CA GLY A 46 6.18 -1.41 5.42
C GLY A 46 7.15 -0.33 5.00
N VAL A 47 7.28 0.72 5.81
CA VAL A 47 8.21 1.81 5.54
C VAL A 47 9.37 1.76 6.51
N THR A 48 10.56 2.09 6.01
CA THR A 48 11.80 1.92 6.76
C THR A 48 12.00 2.95 7.87
N THR A 49 11.27 4.06 7.82
CA THR A 49 11.45 5.15 8.77
C THR A 49 10.60 5.04 10.02
N HIS A 50 9.70 4.07 10.09
CA HIS A 50 8.80 3.91 11.24
C HIS A 50 8.95 2.52 11.85
N ASN A 51 9.25 2.46 13.14
CA ASN A 51 9.42 1.18 13.85
C ASN A 51 8.16 0.31 13.82
N ASN A 52 6.99 0.93 13.91
CA ASN A 52 5.71 0.26 13.77
C ASN A 52 5.06 0.65 12.46
N GLY A 53 5.86 1.12 11.52
CA GLY A 53 5.39 1.75 10.31
C GLY A 53 4.82 0.78 9.30
N GLY A 54 3.65 1.11 8.86
CA GLY A 54 3.03 0.41 7.78
C GLY A 54 1.75 1.11 7.43
N PHE A 55 1.38 0.99 6.17
CA PHE A 55 0.11 1.52 5.68
C PHE A 55 -0.69 0.38 5.08
N GLU A 56 -1.93 0.27 5.51
CA GLU A 56 -2.88 -0.63 4.85
C GLU A 56 -3.54 0.15 3.72
N VAL A 57 -3.44 -0.37 2.51
CA VAL A 57 -3.92 0.31 1.30
C VAL A 57 -4.83 -0.61 0.50
N LYS A 58 -5.72 0.01 -0.30
CA LYS A 58 -6.68 -0.72 -1.11
C LYS A 58 -6.07 -1.39 -2.34
N GLU A 59 -4.93 -0.88 -2.79
CA GLU A 59 -4.25 -1.41 -3.97
C GLU A 59 -3.81 -2.85 -3.76
N SER A 60 -3.92 -3.67 -4.81
CA SER A 60 -3.44 -5.04 -4.78
C SER A 60 -1.92 -5.08 -4.93
N GLU A 61 -1.34 -6.25 -4.67
CA GLU A 61 0.09 -6.47 -4.89
C GLU A 61 0.48 -6.14 -6.33
N LYS A 62 -0.32 -6.59 -7.29
CA LYS A 62 -0.06 -6.32 -8.72
C LYS A 62 -0.10 -4.83 -9.02
N GLU A 63 -1.06 -4.12 -8.45
CA GLU A 63 -1.18 -2.67 -8.63
C GLU A 63 0.03 -1.95 -8.05
N LEU A 64 0.49 -2.37 -6.88
CA LEU A 64 1.67 -1.78 -6.25
C LEU A 64 2.92 -2.01 -7.10
N ILE A 65 3.10 -3.22 -7.62
CA ILE A 65 4.22 -3.54 -8.50
C ILE A 65 4.20 -2.62 -9.72
N THR A 66 3.03 -2.46 -10.33
CA THR A 66 2.88 -1.60 -11.50
C THR A 66 3.20 -0.15 -11.18
N LEU A 67 2.68 0.36 -10.06
CA LEU A 67 2.95 1.73 -9.63
C LEU A 67 4.45 1.97 -9.40
N ILE A 68 5.12 1.04 -8.75
CA ILE A 68 6.54 1.13 -8.49
C ILE A 68 7.34 1.11 -9.80
N GLN A 69 6.98 0.22 -10.73
CA GLN A 69 7.64 0.14 -12.02
C GLN A 69 7.46 1.42 -12.84
N VAL A 70 6.25 1.95 -12.86
CA VAL A 70 5.95 3.21 -13.57
C VAL A 70 6.74 4.36 -12.94
N SER A 71 6.88 4.39 -11.62
CA SER A 71 7.60 5.45 -10.91
C SER A 71 9.08 5.53 -11.31
N LYS A 72 9.66 4.44 -11.80
CA LYS A 72 11.04 4.44 -12.27
C LYS A 72 11.25 5.30 -13.52
N HIS A 73 10.19 5.57 -14.25
CA HIS A 73 10.22 6.36 -15.47
C HIS A 73 9.68 7.76 -15.27
N LYS A 74 9.29 8.10 -14.06
CA LYS A 74 8.78 9.42 -13.72
C LYS A 74 9.53 9.95 -12.50
N ASP A 75 10.11 11.12 -12.65
CA ASP A 75 10.77 11.82 -11.56
C ASP A 75 9.99 13.09 -11.26
N PHE A 76 9.64 13.25 -10.02
CA PHE A 76 8.91 14.43 -9.56
C PHE A 76 9.84 15.44 -8.95
#